data_564356f2d358165073c4dc6e9ef9301d
#
_entry.id   564356f2d358165073c4dc6e9ef9301d
#
_cell.length_a   1.000
_cell.length_b   1.000
_cell.length_c   1.000
_cell.angle_alpha   90.00
_cell.angle_beta   90.00
_cell.angle_gamma   90.00
#
_symmetry.space_group_name_H-M   'P 1'
#
loop_
_entity.id
_entity.type
_entity.pdbx_description
1 polymer ?
#
loop_
_entity_poly.entity_id
_entity_poly.type
_entity_poly.pdbx_seq_one_letter_code
_entity_poly.pdbx_strand_id
1 'polypeptide(L)'
;TDMKHGWDDIDPAVFIDDDGQAYLYWGNGSCKWAKLKENMIELDSEITAFKPEGYIEGPWLYKRNGMYYLIYAGAGTKPEMIEYCMSNSPEGPWEYKGIIQDNVPNSFTTHPGILDFKGNTYFFYHNGALPTGGSYRRSICVDYLYFNPDGTIQKVVQTKEGVKPV
;
A
#
# COMPACT_ATOMS: atom_id res chain seq x y z
N THR A 1 2.62 23.75 -10.90
CA THR A 1 3.08 22.58 -11.69
C THR A 1 1.84 21.84 -12.17
N ASP A 2 1.57 21.89 -13.48
CA ASP A 2 0.49 21.11 -14.09
C ASP A 2 0.82 19.62 -13.93
N MET A 3 0.24 18.97 -12.92
CA MET A 3 0.16 17.52 -12.92
C MET A 3 -0.72 17.17 -14.11
N LYS A 4 -0.11 16.66 -15.18
CA LYS A 4 -0.86 16.16 -16.32
C LYS A 4 -1.63 14.94 -15.85
N HIS A 5 -2.94 15.09 -15.77
CA HIS A 5 -3.85 14.03 -15.37
C HIS A 5 -3.81 12.89 -16.39
N GLY A 6 -3.08 11.83 -16.07
CA GLY A 6 -3.05 10.58 -16.81
C GLY A 6 -3.39 9.40 -15.92
N TRP A 7 -3.55 8.22 -16.49
CA TRP A 7 -3.68 6.97 -15.74
C TRP A 7 -2.49 6.69 -14.82
N ASP A 8 -1.36 7.33 -15.03
CA ASP A 8 -0.15 7.22 -14.23
C ASP A 8 -0.17 8.08 -12.95
N ASP A 9 -1.15 8.98 -12.79
CA ASP A 9 -1.31 9.85 -11.61
C ASP A 9 -2.57 9.50 -10.80
N ILE A 10 -2.67 8.24 -10.35
CA ILE A 10 -3.77 7.72 -9.54
C ILE A 10 -3.29 7.14 -8.21
N ASP A 11 -4.22 6.76 -7.34
CA ASP A 11 -4.02 6.04 -6.07
C ASP A 11 -3.11 6.78 -5.08
N PRO A 12 -3.39 8.03 -4.71
CA PRO A 12 -2.57 8.77 -3.77
C PRO A 12 -2.72 8.23 -2.35
N ALA A 13 -1.59 8.10 -1.65
CA ALA A 13 -1.51 7.81 -0.23
C ALA A 13 -0.55 8.80 0.44
N VAL A 14 -0.92 9.27 1.63
CA VAL A 14 -0.08 10.15 2.43
C VAL A 14 0.42 9.42 3.67
N PHE A 15 1.71 9.55 3.93
CA PHE A 15 2.36 9.10 5.14
C PHE A 15 2.99 10.30 5.85
N ILE A 16 2.77 10.40 7.16
CA ILE A 16 3.42 11.41 8.01
C ILE A 16 4.40 10.70 8.92
N ASP A 17 5.68 11.06 8.82
CA ASP A 17 6.73 10.47 9.63
C ASP A 17 6.78 11.06 11.05
N ASP A 18 7.57 10.45 11.92
CA ASP A 18 7.69 10.83 13.35
C ASP A 18 8.22 12.27 13.55
N ASP A 19 8.95 12.80 12.58
CA ASP A 19 9.44 14.20 12.58
C ASP A 19 8.39 15.19 12.05
N GLY A 20 7.22 14.73 11.64
CA GLY A 20 6.14 15.54 11.09
C GLY A 20 6.23 15.76 9.58
N GLN A 21 7.28 15.28 8.89
CA GLN A 21 7.37 15.39 7.45
C GLN A 21 6.33 14.48 6.77
N ALA A 22 5.50 15.05 5.93
CA ALA A 22 4.52 14.33 5.14
C ALA A 22 5.09 13.95 3.75
N TYR A 23 4.80 12.74 3.32
CA TYR A 23 5.17 12.18 2.02
C TYR A 23 3.91 11.77 1.27
N LEU A 24 3.79 12.22 0.03
CA LEU A 24 2.76 11.76 -0.91
C LEU A 24 3.36 10.67 -1.79
N TYR A 25 2.72 9.51 -1.82
CA TYR A 25 3.03 8.40 -2.72
C TYR A 25 1.86 8.17 -3.67
N TRP A 26 2.12 7.88 -4.95
CA TRP A 26 1.07 7.61 -5.94
C TRP A 26 1.62 6.94 -7.19
N GLY A 27 0.75 6.55 -8.10
CA GLY A 27 1.09 6.22 -9.48
C GLY A 27 0.66 4.83 -9.94
N ASN A 28 0.53 4.70 -11.24
CA ASN A 28 0.28 3.45 -11.96
C ASN A 28 1.42 3.22 -12.96
N GLY A 29 1.92 1.98 -13.03
CA GLY A 29 3.06 1.60 -13.86
C GLY A 29 4.43 2.00 -13.30
N SER A 30 4.51 3.11 -12.58
CA SER A 30 5.65 3.52 -11.76
C SER A 30 5.16 4.14 -10.46
N CYS A 31 5.88 3.88 -9.37
CA CYS A 31 5.64 4.53 -8.10
C CYS A 31 6.30 5.91 -8.10
N LYS A 32 5.57 6.92 -7.69
CA LYS A 32 6.06 8.28 -7.53
C LYS A 32 5.95 8.70 -6.08
N TRP A 33 6.82 9.60 -5.64
CA TRP A 33 6.68 10.25 -4.35
C TRP A 33 7.24 11.67 -4.37
N ALA A 34 6.75 12.48 -3.43
CA ALA A 34 7.28 13.80 -3.11
C ALA A 34 6.99 14.14 -1.64
N LYS A 35 7.79 15.03 -1.07
CA LYS A 35 7.47 15.66 0.22
C LYS A 35 6.35 16.67 0.06
N LEU A 36 5.49 16.77 1.06
CA LEU A 36 4.47 17.82 1.16
C LEU A 36 4.93 18.90 2.13
N LYS A 37 4.56 20.15 1.81
CA LYS A 37 4.66 21.25 2.77
C LYS A 37 3.68 21.05 3.93
N GLU A 38 3.88 21.79 5.01
CA GLU A 38 3.02 21.76 6.20
C GLU A 38 1.53 21.98 5.87
N ASN A 39 1.22 22.73 4.81
CA ASN A 39 -0.15 22.96 4.37
C ASN A 39 -0.81 21.75 3.69
N MET A 40 -0.08 20.67 3.41
CA MET A 40 -0.55 19.40 2.84
C MET A 40 -1.11 19.48 1.41
N ILE A 41 -0.97 20.62 0.73
CA ILE A 41 -1.52 20.86 -0.62
C ILE A 41 -0.46 21.30 -1.64
N GLU A 42 0.76 21.54 -1.20
CA GLU A 42 1.89 21.90 -2.05
C GLU A 42 3.04 20.92 -1.86
N LEU A 43 3.77 20.65 -2.93
CA LEU A 43 4.99 19.85 -2.87
C LEU A 43 6.14 20.67 -2.25
N ASP A 44 6.96 19.99 -1.44
CA ASP A 44 8.17 20.53 -0.81
C ASP A 44 9.45 19.88 -1.34
N SER A 45 9.33 19.06 -2.38
CA SER A 45 10.44 18.46 -3.11
C SER A 45 10.10 18.26 -4.56
N GLU A 46 11.12 17.95 -5.38
CA GLU A 46 10.92 17.38 -6.71
C GLU A 46 10.22 16.03 -6.62
N ILE A 47 9.50 15.67 -7.70
CA ILE A 47 8.86 14.36 -7.82
C ILE A 47 9.92 13.33 -8.18
N THR A 48 10.03 12.29 -7.37
CA THR A 48 10.87 11.12 -7.65
C THR A 48 10.01 9.98 -8.16
N ALA A 49 10.34 9.44 -9.32
CA ALA A 49 9.69 8.26 -9.89
C ALA A 49 10.64 7.07 -9.88
N PHE A 50 10.13 5.89 -9.51
CA PHE A 50 10.87 4.64 -9.49
C PHE A 50 9.91 3.46 -9.70
N LYS A 51 10.46 2.27 -9.93
CA LYS A 51 9.63 1.08 -10.15
C LYS A 51 10.11 -0.06 -9.25
N PRO A 52 9.44 -0.31 -8.12
CA PRO A 52 9.66 -1.53 -7.35
C PRO A 52 9.39 -2.78 -8.19
N GLU A 53 9.98 -3.91 -7.82
CA GLU A 53 9.73 -5.19 -8.48
C GLU A 53 8.22 -5.53 -8.42
N GLY A 54 7.65 -5.98 -9.54
CA GLY A 54 6.24 -6.35 -9.64
C GLY A 54 5.23 -5.19 -9.61
N TYR A 55 5.64 -3.95 -9.32
CA TYR A 55 4.76 -2.82 -9.10
C TYR A 55 3.78 -2.57 -10.25
N ILE A 56 2.51 -2.42 -9.89
CA ILE A 56 1.42 -2.00 -10.80
C ILE A 56 0.88 -0.64 -10.33
N GLU A 57 0.28 -0.56 -9.12
CA GLU A 57 -0.42 0.63 -8.62
C GLU A 57 -0.63 0.58 -7.09
N GLY A 58 -1.35 1.54 -6.53
CA GLY A 58 -1.86 1.52 -5.15
C GLY A 58 -0.78 1.48 -4.06
N PRO A 59 0.21 2.40 -4.07
CA PRO A 59 1.26 2.39 -3.05
C PRO A 59 0.70 2.81 -1.68
N TRP A 60 1.17 2.14 -0.63
CA TRP A 60 0.90 2.47 0.76
C TRP A 60 2.20 2.44 1.55
N LEU A 61 2.57 3.55 2.18
CA LEU A 61 3.74 3.61 3.05
C LEU A 61 3.34 3.40 4.51
N TYR A 62 4.06 2.52 5.21
CA TYR A 62 3.85 2.19 6.61
C TYR A 62 5.19 2.14 7.34
N LYS A 63 5.22 2.51 8.63
CA LYS A 63 6.42 2.48 9.47
C LYS A 63 6.18 1.65 10.73
N ARG A 64 7.15 0.81 11.08
CA ARG A 64 7.16 0.01 12.31
C ARG A 64 8.57 -0.20 12.80
N ASN A 65 8.81 0.08 14.08
CA ASN A 65 10.12 -0.12 14.73
C ASN A 65 11.29 0.49 13.95
N GLY A 66 11.11 1.67 13.38
CA GLY A 66 12.13 2.37 12.60
C GLY A 66 12.33 1.86 11.16
N MET A 67 11.65 0.80 10.76
CA MET A 67 11.66 0.29 9.38
C MET A 67 10.46 0.82 8.59
N TYR A 68 10.68 1.11 7.32
CA TYR A 68 9.64 1.55 6.40
C TYR A 68 9.27 0.40 5.47
N TYR A 69 7.98 0.31 5.19
CA TYR A 69 7.38 -0.71 4.34
C TYR A 69 6.61 0.00 3.24
N LEU A 70 7.02 -0.17 2.00
CA LEU A 70 6.26 0.25 0.83
C LEU A 70 5.48 -0.97 0.33
N ILE A 71 4.16 -0.94 0.50
CA ILE A 71 3.25 -2.02 0.15
C ILE A 71 2.42 -1.55 -1.05
N TYR A 72 2.18 -2.42 -2.02
CA TYR A 72 1.52 -2.04 -3.27
C TYR A 72 0.82 -3.21 -3.95
N ALA A 73 -0.12 -2.88 -4.85
CA ALA A 73 -0.67 -3.83 -5.80
C ALA A 73 0.37 -4.17 -6.86
N GLY A 74 0.65 -5.44 -7.02
CA GLY A 74 1.76 -5.95 -7.83
C GLY A 74 1.49 -7.28 -8.50
N ALA A 75 2.55 -8.09 -8.66
CA ALA A 75 2.69 -9.31 -9.46
C ALA A 75 2.95 -9.06 -10.96
N GLY A 76 3.13 -7.81 -11.38
CA GLY A 76 3.44 -7.43 -12.76
C GLY A 76 2.31 -7.68 -13.76
N THR A 77 1.22 -8.35 -13.36
CA THR A 77 0.06 -8.69 -14.20
C THR A 77 -1.22 -8.72 -13.38
N LYS A 78 -2.38 -8.75 -14.05
CA LYS A 78 -3.68 -8.97 -13.39
C LYS A 78 -4.06 -10.46 -13.46
N PRO A 79 -4.75 -11.00 -12.43
CA PRO A 79 -5.19 -10.31 -11.20
C PRO A 79 -4.02 -9.96 -10.29
N GLU A 80 -4.14 -8.83 -9.61
CA GLU A 80 -3.12 -8.29 -8.71
C GLU A 80 -2.99 -9.12 -7.43
N MET A 81 -1.78 -9.09 -6.88
CA MET A 81 -1.43 -9.52 -5.53
C MET A 81 -0.93 -8.31 -4.75
N ILE A 82 -0.74 -8.43 -3.45
CA ILE A 82 -0.05 -7.41 -2.67
C ILE A 82 1.37 -7.85 -2.40
N GLU A 83 2.29 -6.99 -2.80
CA GLU A 83 3.73 -7.12 -2.63
C GLU A 83 4.28 -5.99 -1.76
N TYR A 84 5.52 -6.15 -1.30
CA TYR A 84 6.14 -5.10 -0.51
C TYR A 84 7.65 -5.07 -0.63
N CYS A 85 8.17 -3.88 -0.33
CA CYS A 85 9.59 -3.61 -0.11
C CYS A 85 9.82 -3.06 1.29
N MET A 86 11.04 -3.16 1.79
CA MET A 86 11.49 -2.56 3.05
C MET A 86 12.64 -1.59 2.84
N SER A 87 12.75 -0.58 3.72
CA SER A 87 13.85 0.39 3.72
C SER A 87 14.09 0.95 5.13
N ASN A 88 15.26 1.54 5.34
CA ASN A 88 15.59 2.33 6.53
C ASN A 88 15.19 3.82 6.38
N SER A 89 14.64 4.20 5.22
CA SER A 89 14.24 5.58 4.91
C SER A 89 12.91 5.59 4.16
N PRO A 90 12.04 6.61 4.36
CA PRO A 90 10.82 6.75 3.59
C PRO A 90 11.08 7.08 2.11
N GLU A 91 12.29 7.41 1.74
CA GLU A 91 12.72 7.73 0.38
C GLU A 91 13.40 6.54 -0.34
N GLY A 92 13.57 5.40 0.36
CA GLY A 92 14.36 4.25 -0.08
C GLY A 92 15.85 4.36 0.32
N PRO A 93 16.77 3.56 -0.26
CA PRO A 93 16.48 2.56 -1.29
C PRO A 93 15.60 1.41 -0.79
N TRP A 94 14.78 0.85 -1.69
CA TRP A 94 13.79 -0.17 -1.40
C TRP A 94 14.30 -1.57 -1.72
N GLU A 95 14.28 -2.47 -0.75
CA GLU A 95 14.61 -3.89 -0.91
C GLU A 95 13.32 -4.71 -1.02
N TYR A 96 13.12 -5.39 -2.15
CA TYR A 96 11.96 -6.26 -2.35
C TYR A 96 11.95 -7.44 -1.38
N LYS A 97 10.80 -7.73 -0.79
CA LYS A 97 10.63 -8.78 0.22
C LYS A 97 9.61 -9.87 -0.16
N GLY A 98 8.81 -9.65 -1.19
CA GLY A 98 7.90 -10.67 -1.72
C GLY A 98 6.42 -10.33 -1.62
N ILE A 99 5.60 -11.36 -1.80
CA ILE A 99 4.14 -11.28 -1.83
C ILE A 99 3.59 -11.55 -0.42
N ILE A 100 2.76 -10.65 0.08
CA ILE A 100 2.08 -10.79 1.38
C ILE A 100 0.60 -11.16 1.25
N GLN A 101 -0.02 -10.94 0.10
CA GLN A 101 -1.40 -11.36 -0.15
C GLN A 101 -1.55 -11.90 -1.57
N ASP A 102 -2.17 -13.08 -1.69
CA ASP A 102 -2.53 -13.67 -2.99
C ASP A 102 -3.71 -12.92 -3.62
N ASN A 103 -4.04 -13.30 -4.86
CA ASN A 103 -5.21 -12.82 -5.56
C ASN A 103 -6.47 -12.89 -4.68
N VAL A 104 -7.32 -11.91 -4.80
CA VAL A 104 -8.58 -11.84 -4.07
C VAL A 104 -9.73 -12.45 -4.89
N PRO A 105 -10.77 -13.00 -4.23
CA PRO A 105 -11.93 -13.54 -4.92
C PRO A 105 -12.66 -12.49 -5.76
N ASN A 106 -12.98 -12.86 -6.99
CA ASN A 106 -13.85 -12.13 -7.92
C ASN A 106 -13.46 -10.67 -8.15
N SER A 107 -12.15 -10.34 -8.09
CA SER A 107 -11.62 -9.05 -8.49
C SER A 107 -10.27 -9.22 -9.16
N PHE A 108 -9.99 -8.42 -10.20
CA PHE A 108 -8.67 -8.37 -10.82
C PHE A 108 -7.75 -7.32 -10.17
N THR A 109 -8.27 -6.51 -9.24
CA THR A 109 -7.50 -5.54 -8.45
C THR A 109 -7.66 -5.81 -6.96
N THR A 110 -6.66 -5.41 -6.19
CA THR A 110 -6.70 -5.32 -4.73
C THR A 110 -5.70 -4.26 -4.26
N HIS A 111 -6.08 -3.38 -3.33
CA HIS A 111 -5.21 -2.31 -2.83
C HIS A 111 -5.01 -2.44 -1.33
N PRO A 112 -3.80 -2.17 -0.82
CA PRO A 112 -3.47 -2.30 0.58
C PRO A 112 -3.80 -1.05 1.40
N GLY A 113 -4.09 -1.25 2.68
CA GLY A 113 -4.06 -0.23 3.72
C GLY A 113 -3.67 -0.86 5.03
N ILE A 114 -2.80 -0.22 5.81
CA ILE A 114 -2.36 -0.74 7.12
C ILE A 114 -2.65 0.30 8.20
N LEU A 115 -3.17 -0.17 9.34
CA LEU A 115 -3.44 0.66 10.50
C LEU A 115 -3.11 -0.11 11.79
N ASP A 116 -2.35 0.52 12.68
CA ASP A 116 -2.21 0.06 14.06
C ASP A 116 -3.31 0.67 14.92
N PHE A 117 -4.07 -0.18 15.63
CA PHE A 117 -5.12 0.25 16.51
C PHE A 117 -5.28 -0.69 17.70
N LYS A 118 -5.29 -0.15 18.92
CA LYS A 118 -5.46 -0.91 20.19
C LYS A 118 -4.55 -2.13 20.29
N GLY A 119 -3.28 -2.00 19.88
CA GLY A 119 -2.26 -3.04 20.00
C GLY A 119 -2.31 -4.14 18.92
N ASN A 120 -3.18 -4.02 17.94
CA ASN A 120 -3.22 -4.88 16.77
C ASN A 120 -2.84 -4.10 15.52
N THR A 121 -2.27 -4.79 14.54
CA THR A 121 -2.08 -4.27 13.18
C THR A 121 -3.14 -4.87 12.26
N TYR A 122 -3.86 -4.00 11.56
CA TYR A 122 -4.94 -4.36 10.65
C TYR A 122 -4.50 -4.14 9.21
N PHE A 123 -4.84 -5.10 8.37
CA PHE A 123 -4.63 -5.03 6.93
C PHE A 123 -5.97 -4.89 6.21
N PHE A 124 -6.16 -3.75 5.57
CA PHE A 124 -7.34 -3.46 4.77
C PHE A 124 -7.05 -3.75 3.31
N TYR A 125 -8.02 -4.36 2.64
CA TYR A 125 -7.94 -4.63 1.21
C TYR A 125 -9.37 -4.67 0.63
N HIS A 126 -9.51 -4.99 -0.64
CA HIS A 126 -10.84 -5.18 -1.22
C HIS A 126 -10.91 -6.46 -2.06
N ASN A 127 -12.11 -6.98 -2.21
CA ASN A 127 -12.44 -8.08 -3.12
C ASN A 127 -13.81 -7.86 -3.79
N GLY A 128 -14.24 -8.80 -4.62
CA GLY A 128 -15.57 -8.81 -5.26
C GLY A 128 -16.44 -9.96 -4.79
N ALA A 129 -16.24 -10.52 -3.59
CA ALA A 129 -16.84 -11.77 -3.16
C ALA A 129 -18.30 -11.67 -2.69
N LEU A 130 -18.81 -10.48 -2.37
CA LEU A 130 -20.21 -10.31 -1.96
C LEU A 130 -21.17 -10.62 -3.14
N PRO A 131 -22.43 -10.99 -2.85
CA PRO A 131 -23.44 -11.18 -3.90
C PRO A 131 -23.52 -9.97 -4.83
N THR A 132 -23.50 -10.18 -6.13
CA THR A 132 -23.42 -9.16 -7.18
C THR A 132 -22.09 -8.40 -7.26
N GLY A 133 -21.09 -8.76 -6.45
CA GLY A 133 -19.75 -8.18 -6.47
C GLY A 133 -18.96 -8.48 -7.76
N GLY A 134 -17.82 -7.82 -7.90
CA GLY A 134 -16.93 -7.97 -9.05
C GLY A 134 -15.86 -6.88 -9.05
N SER A 135 -14.99 -6.87 -10.04
CA SER A 135 -13.84 -5.96 -10.11
C SER A 135 -14.19 -4.47 -9.98
N TYR A 136 -15.38 -4.04 -10.37
CA TYR A 136 -15.87 -2.66 -10.23
C TYR A 136 -16.96 -2.49 -9.15
N ARG A 137 -17.33 -3.59 -8.48
CA ARG A 137 -18.28 -3.61 -7.36
C ARG A 137 -17.61 -4.29 -6.18
N ARG A 138 -16.68 -3.56 -5.60
CA ARG A 138 -15.75 -4.03 -4.59
C ARG A 138 -16.31 -3.90 -3.19
N SER A 139 -15.85 -4.77 -2.30
CA SER A 139 -16.17 -4.75 -0.88
C SER A 139 -14.89 -4.63 -0.08
N ILE A 140 -14.91 -3.79 0.96
CA ILE A 140 -13.78 -3.66 1.88
C ILE A 140 -13.68 -4.92 2.73
N CYS A 141 -12.46 -5.43 2.85
CA CYS A 141 -12.09 -6.52 3.72
C CYS A 141 -11.06 -6.04 4.74
N VAL A 142 -11.02 -6.68 5.90
CA VAL A 142 -10.00 -6.43 6.93
C VAL A 142 -9.62 -7.74 7.60
N ASP A 143 -8.31 -7.99 7.70
CA ASP A 143 -7.73 -9.10 8.45
C ASP A 143 -6.58 -8.58 9.33
N TYR A 144 -6.09 -9.40 10.25
CA TYR A 144 -4.91 -9.05 11.04
C TYR A 144 -3.65 -9.19 10.21
N LEU A 145 -2.69 -8.28 10.45
CA LEU A 145 -1.35 -8.35 9.90
C LEU A 145 -0.35 -8.74 10.99
N TYR A 146 0.49 -9.72 10.69
CA TYR A 146 1.52 -10.20 11.60
C TYR A 146 2.91 -10.04 10.99
N PHE A 147 3.90 -9.93 11.87
CA PHE A 147 5.30 -9.77 11.51
C PHE A 147 6.13 -10.92 12.05
N ASN A 148 7.17 -11.27 11.33
CA ASN A 148 8.22 -12.19 11.79
C ASN A 148 9.18 -11.47 12.76
N PRO A 149 9.99 -12.19 13.54
CA PRO A 149 10.97 -11.59 14.44
C PRO A 149 12.01 -10.68 13.75
N ASP A 150 12.28 -10.92 12.48
CA ASP A 150 13.18 -10.10 11.65
C ASP A 150 12.52 -8.84 11.06
N GLY A 151 11.23 -8.61 11.38
CA GLY A 151 10.44 -7.48 10.89
C GLY A 151 9.78 -7.71 9.54
N THR A 152 10.03 -8.82 8.84
CA THR A 152 9.31 -9.12 7.60
C THR A 152 7.83 -9.40 7.88
N ILE A 153 6.97 -9.08 6.89
CA ILE A 153 5.52 -9.31 7.01
C ILE A 153 5.21 -10.78 6.75
N GLN A 154 4.36 -11.37 7.60
CA GLN A 154 3.79 -12.70 7.36
C GLN A 154 2.71 -12.61 6.27
N LYS A 155 2.55 -13.70 5.51
CA LYS A 155 1.50 -13.76 4.49
C LYS A 155 0.12 -13.59 5.12
N VAL A 156 -0.68 -12.68 4.56
CA VAL A 156 -2.04 -12.40 5.04
C VAL A 156 -2.95 -13.60 4.76
N VAL A 157 -3.63 -14.07 5.79
CA VAL A 157 -4.67 -15.08 5.65
C VAL A 157 -6.00 -14.37 5.41
N GLN A 158 -6.48 -14.43 4.17
CA GLN A 158 -7.77 -13.84 3.79
C GLN A 158 -8.91 -14.64 4.44
N THR A 159 -9.69 -14.01 5.32
CA THR A 159 -10.80 -14.66 6.00
C THR A 159 -12.16 -14.13 5.50
N LYS A 160 -13.22 -14.92 5.74
CA LYS A 160 -14.60 -14.45 5.49
C LYS A 160 -15.17 -13.71 6.69
N GLU A 161 -14.67 -14.01 7.85
CA GLU A 161 -15.11 -13.51 9.15
C GLU A 161 -14.50 -12.13 9.45
N GLY A 162 -13.34 -11.83 8.86
CA GLY A 162 -12.56 -10.64 9.17
C GLY A 162 -12.00 -10.65 10.60
N VAL A 163 -11.86 -9.47 11.17
CA VAL A 163 -11.35 -9.27 12.53
C VAL A 163 -12.48 -9.22 13.57
N LYS A 164 -12.16 -9.51 14.82
CA LYS A 164 -13.12 -9.39 15.93
C LYS A 164 -13.39 -7.90 16.21
N PRO A 165 -14.62 -7.54 16.61
CA PRO A 165 -14.91 -6.20 17.13
C PRO A 165 -14.00 -5.84 18.31
N VAL A 166 -13.55 -4.59 18.40
CA VAL A 166 -12.64 -4.04 19.43
C VAL A 166 -13.37 -3.08 20.37
#